data_4395f5592084679341ecd4a3165963df
#
_entry.id   4395f5592084679341ecd4a3165963df
#
_cell.length_a   1.000
_cell.length_b   1.000
_cell.length_c   1.000
_cell.angle_alpha   90.00
_cell.angle_beta   90.00
_cell.angle_gamma   90.00
#
_symmetry.space_group_name_H-M   'P 1'
#
loop_
_entity.id
_entity.type
_entity.pdbx_description
1 polymer ?
#
loop_
_entity_poly.entity_id
_entity_poly.type
_entity_poly.pdbx_seq_one_letter_code
_entity_poly.pdbx_strand_id
1 'polypeptide(L)'
;VFAGCGSKTDDKKTTDGSGSSSGTAEYAIILKPLSNDFWANMKAGIEKEAKELGVTVDVFAAQSEDDTEGQLKILENCISKGYKAIGVAPISPTNLINGIVEANKKGIYVMNIDEKIDMDTLKNAGGSVIAFATTDNEKVGEKGANYIMEQLKDGGEVAIIEGKAGNASGEYRKNGATTAFTANSAFKLVASQPADWDRQKALDTAASIIQKYPNLKAIYCCNDTMALGALQAV
;
A
#
# COMPACT_ATOMS: atom_id res chain seq x y z
N VAL A 1 -44.15 -58.15 12.20
CA VAL A 1 -44.66 -58.08 13.57
C VAL A 1 -43.49 -57.70 14.48
N PHE A 2 -43.35 -56.48 14.88
CA PHE A 2 -43.07 -56.09 16.25
C PHE A 2 -43.16 -54.55 16.33
N ALA A 3 -44.11 -54.11 17.11
CA ALA A 3 -44.32 -52.76 17.52
C ALA A 3 -43.36 -52.41 18.69
N GLY A 4 -42.89 -51.17 18.76
CA GLY A 4 -42.13 -50.66 19.89
C GLY A 4 -42.41 -49.17 20.05
N CYS A 5 -43.21 -48.85 21.07
CA CYS A 5 -43.59 -47.53 21.53
C CYS A 5 -42.41 -46.71 22.01
N GLY A 6 -42.38 -45.46 21.76
CA GLY A 6 -42.54 -44.24 22.46
C GLY A 6 -41.47 -43.80 23.42
N SER A 7 -41.06 -42.61 23.38
CA SER A 7 -41.06 -41.66 24.47
C SER A 7 -40.63 -40.31 23.92
N LYS A 8 -41.49 -39.32 24.04
CA LYS A 8 -41.16 -37.90 23.88
C LYS A 8 -40.31 -37.46 25.09
N THR A 9 -39.20 -36.87 24.83
CA THR A 9 -38.53 -35.96 25.75
C THR A 9 -38.36 -34.62 25.04
N ASP A 10 -39.01 -33.62 25.58
CA ASP A 10 -38.85 -32.22 25.19
C ASP A 10 -37.47 -31.75 25.60
N ASP A 11 -36.55 -31.57 24.66
CA ASP A 11 -35.33 -30.82 24.86
C ASP A 11 -35.46 -29.43 24.23
N LYS A 12 -35.51 -28.45 25.12
CA LYS A 12 -35.52 -27.02 24.88
C LYS A 12 -34.17 -26.64 24.29
N LYS A 13 -34.07 -26.58 22.96
CA LYS A 13 -32.87 -26.09 22.26
C LYS A 13 -32.86 -24.59 22.30
N THR A 14 -32.04 -24.05 23.20
CA THR A 14 -31.56 -22.63 23.16
C THR A 14 -30.77 -22.43 21.90
N THR A 15 -31.34 -21.75 20.94
CA THR A 15 -30.64 -21.25 19.74
C THR A 15 -29.89 -20.01 20.11
N ASP A 16 -28.58 -20.16 20.42
CA ASP A 16 -27.63 -19.07 20.29
C ASP A 16 -27.47 -18.75 18.79
N GLY A 17 -28.14 -17.70 18.39
CA GLY A 17 -28.07 -17.17 17.04
C GLY A 17 -26.77 -16.38 16.83
N SER A 18 -25.67 -17.08 16.55
CA SER A 18 -24.52 -16.48 15.87
C SER A 18 -24.85 -16.40 14.39
N GLY A 19 -25.55 -15.36 14.01
CA GLY A 19 -25.87 -15.05 12.62
C GLY A 19 -24.60 -14.62 11.88
N SER A 20 -23.84 -15.56 11.35
CA SER A 20 -22.90 -15.28 10.27
C SER A 20 -23.74 -15.02 9.03
N SER A 21 -23.95 -13.75 8.68
CA SER A 21 -24.53 -13.36 7.40
C SER A 21 -23.51 -13.69 6.31
N SER A 22 -23.67 -14.83 5.65
CA SER A 22 -22.96 -15.15 4.40
C SER A 22 -23.56 -14.35 3.24
N GLY A 23 -23.60 -13.03 3.37
CA GLY A 23 -23.88 -12.13 2.27
C GLY A 23 -22.67 -12.13 1.33
N THR A 24 -22.91 -12.22 0.02
CA THR A 24 -21.88 -12.00 -1.00
C THR A 24 -21.30 -10.61 -0.78
N ALA A 25 -19.98 -10.47 -0.72
CA ALA A 25 -19.34 -9.17 -0.52
C ALA A 25 -19.75 -8.20 -1.64
N GLU A 26 -20.15 -7.00 -1.23
CA GLU A 26 -20.55 -5.95 -2.18
C GLU A 26 -19.38 -5.12 -2.67
N TYR A 27 -18.27 -5.12 -1.91
CA TYR A 27 -17.10 -4.29 -2.13
C TYR A 27 -15.85 -5.14 -2.22
N ALA A 28 -14.89 -4.69 -3.02
CA ALA A 28 -13.56 -5.28 -3.08
C ALA A 28 -12.49 -4.21 -2.92
N ILE A 29 -11.38 -4.57 -2.29
CA ILE A 29 -10.18 -3.72 -2.24
C ILE A 29 -8.99 -4.53 -2.75
N ILE A 30 -8.21 -3.94 -3.66
CA ILE A 30 -7.03 -4.56 -4.27
C ILE A 30 -5.80 -3.77 -3.82
N LEU A 31 -4.99 -4.41 -3.00
CA LEU A 31 -3.78 -3.83 -2.42
C LEU A 31 -2.52 -4.30 -3.17
N LYS A 32 -1.39 -3.71 -2.82
CA LYS A 32 -0.05 -4.20 -3.13
C LYS A 32 0.34 -5.33 -2.16
N PRO A 33 1.55 -5.91 -2.24
CA PRO A 33 1.88 -7.14 -1.50
C PRO A 33 1.77 -7.01 0.02
N LEU A 34 1.09 -7.95 0.65
CA LEU A 34 0.92 -7.99 2.12
C LEU A 34 2.20 -8.41 2.89
N SER A 35 3.28 -8.75 2.19
CA SER A 35 4.61 -8.93 2.78
C SER A 35 5.21 -7.61 3.29
N ASN A 36 4.67 -6.47 2.86
CA ASN A 36 4.99 -5.16 3.39
C ASN A 36 3.98 -4.80 4.49
N ASP A 37 4.47 -4.46 5.68
CA ASP A 37 3.65 -4.17 6.87
C ASP A 37 2.66 -3.02 6.65
N PHE A 38 2.98 -2.04 5.81
CA PHE A 38 2.05 -0.97 5.44
C PHE A 38 0.75 -1.53 4.83
N TRP A 39 0.86 -2.48 3.88
CA TRP A 39 -0.29 -3.09 3.23
C TRP A 39 -1.03 -4.06 4.14
N ALA A 40 -0.30 -4.80 4.99
CA ALA A 40 -0.91 -5.67 6.01
C ALA A 40 -1.73 -4.86 7.03
N ASN A 41 -1.19 -3.72 7.49
CA ASN A 41 -1.90 -2.81 8.40
C ASN A 41 -3.10 -2.14 7.72
N MET A 42 -2.98 -1.77 6.44
CA MET A 42 -4.11 -1.23 5.67
C MET A 42 -5.24 -2.26 5.55
N LYS A 43 -4.90 -3.53 5.23
CA LYS A 43 -5.88 -4.63 5.22
C LYS A 43 -6.60 -4.76 6.56
N ALA A 44 -5.85 -4.79 7.67
CA ALA A 44 -6.44 -4.89 9.00
C ALA A 44 -7.37 -3.70 9.31
N GLY A 45 -7.00 -2.48 8.87
CA GLY A 45 -7.84 -1.30 8.99
C GLY A 45 -9.13 -1.40 8.18
N ILE A 46 -9.05 -1.89 6.95
CA ILE A 46 -10.22 -2.12 6.08
C ILE A 46 -11.16 -3.13 6.70
N GLU A 47 -10.66 -4.26 7.20
CA GLU A 47 -11.47 -5.32 7.80
C GLU A 47 -12.15 -4.84 9.10
N LYS A 48 -11.44 -4.04 9.90
CA LYS A 48 -11.99 -3.43 11.11
C LYS A 48 -13.14 -2.48 10.77
N GLU A 49 -12.91 -1.55 9.85
CA GLU A 49 -13.91 -0.55 9.46
C GLU A 49 -15.13 -1.21 8.79
N ALA A 50 -14.92 -2.20 7.94
CA ALA A 50 -16.00 -2.97 7.33
C ALA A 50 -16.91 -3.61 8.40
N LYS A 51 -16.30 -4.18 9.45
CA LYS A 51 -17.04 -4.74 10.58
C LYS A 51 -17.83 -3.68 11.35
N GLU A 52 -17.25 -2.51 11.60
CA GLU A 52 -17.90 -1.39 12.30
C GLU A 52 -19.08 -0.85 11.50
N LEU A 53 -18.94 -0.77 10.17
CA LEU A 53 -20.00 -0.33 9.26
C LEU A 53 -21.04 -1.42 8.94
N GLY A 54 -20.81 -2.67 9.36
CA GLY A 54 -21.70 -3.79 9.07
C GLY A 54 -21.76 -4.18 7.57
N VAL A 55 -20.68 -3.90 6.82
CA VAL A 55 -20.54 -4.25 5.41
C VAL A 55 -19.53 -5.38 5.20
N THR A 56 -19.67 -6.10 4.09
CA THR A 56 -18.72 -7.16 3.71
C THR A 56 -17.81 -6.66 2.60
N VAL A 57 -16.50 -6.76 2.82
CA VAL A 57 -15.45 -6.33 1.88
C VAL A 57 -14.48 -7.49 1.65
N ASP A 58 -14.27 -7.87 0.39
CA ASP A 58 -13.19 -8.80 0.02
C ASP A 58 -11.89 -8.00 -0.20
N VAL A 59 -10.80 -8.42 0.44
CA VAL A 59 -9.49 -7.79 0.28
C VAL A 59 -8.55 -8.73 -0.44
N PHE A 60 -8.06 -8.28 -1.58
CA PHE A 60 -7.09 -8.96 -2.42
C PHE A 60 -5.75 -8.22 -2.41
N ALA A 61 -4.67 -8.91 -2.77
CA ALA A 61 -3.35 -8.30 -2.88
C ALA A 61 -2.55 -8.92 -4.02
N ALA A 62 -1.73 -8.11 -4.67
CA ALA A 62 -0.71 -8.58 -5.61
C ALA A 62 0.36 -9.42 -4.89
N GLN A 63 1.09 -10.26 -5.61
CA GLN A 63 2.11 -11.13 -5.02
C GLN A 63 3.43 -10.41 -4.77
N SER A 64 3.77 -9.42 -5.61
CA SER A 64 4.98 -8.62 -5.50
C SER A 64 4.76 -7.19 -6.02
N GLU A 65 5.71 -6.29 -5.73
CA GLU A 65 5.71 -4.90 -6.25
C GLU A 65 5.96 -4.84 -7.78
N ASP A 66 6.24 -5.98 -8.43
CA ASP A 66 6.42 -6.10 -9.87
C ASP A 66 5.28 -6.84 -10.58
N ASP A 67 4.33 -7.43 -9.82
CA ASP A 67 3.24 -8.25 -10.34
C ASP A 67 2.08 -7.41 -10.90
N THR A 68 2.36 -6.61 -11.91
CA THR A 68 1.37 -5.73 -12.57
C THR A 68 0.29 -6.53 -13.30
N GLU A 69 0.65 -7.63 -13.95
CA GLU A 69 -0.28 -8.50 -14.67
C GLU A 69 -1.18 -9.27 -13.70
N GLY A 70 -0.64 -9.82 -12.63
CA GLY A 70 -1.42 -10.49 -11.58
C GLY A 70 -2.40 -9.53 -10.92
N GLN A 71 -1.99 -8.29 -10.65
CA GLN A 71 -2.90 -7.29 -10.10
C GLN A 71 -4.04 -6.93 -11.06
N LEU A 72 -3.76 -6.79 -12.36
CA LEU A 72 -4.80 -6.57 -13.38
C LEU A 72 -5.78 -7.75 -13.41
N LYS A 73 -5.27 -8.99 -13.39
CA LYS A 73 -6.12 -10.19 -13.37
C LYS A 73 -7.02 -10.27 -12.13
N ILE A 74 -6.53 -9.82 -10.97
CA ILE A 74 -7.37 -9.70 -9.76
C ILE A 74 -8.52 -8.71 -10.02
N LEU A 75 -8.24 -7.55 -10.61
CA LEU A 75 -9.27 -6.56 -10.96
C LEU A 75 -10.30 -7.14 -11.93
N GLU A 76 -9.87 -7.82 -12.98
CA GLU A 76 -10.76 -8.48 -13.94
C GLU A 76 -11.67 -9.54 -13.27
N ASN A 77 -11.13 -10.31 -12.34
CA ASN A 77 -11.91 -11.26 -11.54
C ASN A 77 -12.94 -10.54 -10.66
N CYS A 78 -12.57 -9.44 -10.03
CA CYS A 78 -13.51 -8.62 -9.25
C CYS A 78 -14.63 -8.05 -10.14
N ILE A 79 -14.32 -7.56 -11.32
CA ILE A 79 -15.30 -7.08 -12.30
C ILE A 79 -16.25 -8.21 -12.71
N SER A 80 -15.73 -9.42 -12.92
CA SER A 80 -16.52 -10.59 -13.29
C SER A 80 -17.45 -11.06 -12.17
N LYS A 81 -17.04 -10.92 -10.90
CA LYS A 81 -17.87 -11.20 -9.73
C LYS A 81 -18.99 -10.18 -9.50
N GLY A 82 -18.88 -8.98 -10.09
CA GLY A 82 -19.93 -7.97 -10.05
C GLY A 82 -19.99 -7.19 -8.74
N TYR A 83 -18.85 -6.85 -8.12
CA TYR A 83 -18.83 -5.94 -6.97
C TYR A 83 -19.43 -4.57 -7.33
N LYS A 84 -20.08 -3.91 -6.39
CA LYS A 84 -20.65 -2.55 -6.58
C LYS A 84 -19.58 -1.48 -6.67
N ALA A 85 -18.52 -1.62 -5.88
CA ALA A 85 -17.37 -0.73 -5.91
C ALA A 85 -16.07 -1.50 -5.63
N ILE A 86 -14.98 -1.01 -6.23
CA ILE A 86 -13.64 -1.59 -6.10
C ILE A 86 -12.65 -0.48 -5.76
N GLY A 87 -11.96 -0.60 -4.61
CA GLY A 87 -10.80 0.22 -4.29
C GLY A 87 -9.53 -0.41 -4.86
N VAL A 88 -8.68 0.39 -5.49
CA VAL A 88 -7.43 -0.11 -6.09
C VAL A 88 -6.23 0.71 -5.63
N ALA A 89 -5.20 0.04 -5.13
CA ALA A 89 -3.87 0.59 -4.91
C ALA A 89 -2.93 0.08 -6.01
N PRO A 90 -2.80 0.78 -7.15
CA PRO A 90 -2.11 0.26 -8.32
C PRO A 90 -0.61 0.14 -8.09
N ILE A 91 0.03 -0.86 -8.69
CA ILE A 91 1.49 -1.05 -8.67
C ILE A 91 2.20 0.02 -9.49
N SER A 92 1.58 0.45 -10.60
CA SER A 92 2.09 1.54 -11.42
C SER A 92 0.96 2.50 -11.82
N PRO A 93 1.28 3.73 -12.27
CA PRO A 93 0.26 4.69 -12.67
C PRO A 93 -0.68 4.21 -13.79
N THR A 94 -0.29 3.18 -14.54
CA THR A 94 -1.00 2.77 -15.78
C THR A 94 -1.49 1.33 -15.81
N ASN A 95 -0.99 0.43 -14.93
CA ASN A 95 -1.25 -1.01 -15.06
C ASN A 95 -2.73 -1.41 -14.92
N LEU A 96 -3.57 -0.62 -14.29
CA LEU A 96 -4.99 -0.93 -14.09
C LEU A 96 -5.95 -0.13 -14.99
N ILE A 97 -5.45 0.77 -15.84
CA ILE A 97 -6.30 1.68 -16.64
C ILE A 97 -7.34 0.91 -17.46
N ASN A 98 -6.95 -0.11 -18.22
CA ASN A 98 -7.88 -0.88 -19.03
C ASN A 98 -8.94 -1.60 -18.16
N GLY A 99 -8.54 -2.17 -17.05
CA GLY A 99 -9.48 -2.80 -16.10
C GLY A 99 -10.47 -1.79 -15.50
N ILE A 100 -10.02 -0.59 -15.16
CA ILE A 100 -10.90 0.47 -14.65
C ILE A 100 -11.92 0.90 -15.69
N VAL A 101 -11.50 1.07 -16.94
CA VAL A 101 -12.42 1.36 -18.06
C VAL A 101 -13.50 0.28 -18.17
N GLU A 102 -13.12 -1.00 -18.11
CA GLU A 102 -14.08 -2.10 -18.15
C GLU A 102 -15.02 -2.15 -16.92
N ALA A 103 -14.50 -1.85 -15.72
CA ALA A 103 -15.31 -1.71 -14.52
C ALA A 103 -16.37 -0.62 -14.68
N ASN A 104 -15.95 0.56 -15.17
CA ASN A 104 -16.87 1.68 -15.40
C ASN A 104 -17.96 1.35 -16.42
N LYS A 105 -17.64 0.65 -17.53
CA LYS A 105 -18.64 0.20 -18.52
C LYS A 105 -19.71 -0.70 -17.90
N LYS A 106 -19.36 -1.44 -16.85
CA LYS A 106 -20.31 -2.29 -16.10
C LYS A 106 -21.00 -1.56 -14.95
N GLY A 107 -20.79 -0.25 -14.79
CA GLY A 107 -21.39 0.55 -13.73
C GLY A 107 -20.75 0.33 -12.36
N ILE A 108 -19.54 -0.26 -12.30
CA ILE A 108 -18.79 -0.48 -11.05
C ILE A 108 -18.01 0.80 -10.72
N TYR A 109 -18.21 1.31 -9.52
CA TYR A 109 -17.45 2.45 -9.03
C TYR A 109 -16.03 2.03 -8.68
N VAL A 110 -15.04 2.85 -9.06
CA VAL A 110 -13.63 2.61 -8.71
C VAL A 110 -13.08 3.77 -7.90
N MET A 111 -12.39 3.46 -6.79
CA MET A 111 -11.65 4.42 -5.97
C MET A 111 -10.16 4.13 -6.10
N ASN A 112 -9.35 5.16 -6.31
CA ASN A 112 -7.89 5.06 -6.31
C ASN A 112 -7.33 5.26 -4.90
N ILE A 113 -6.41 4.42 -4.48
CA ILE A 113 -5.77 4.42 -3.17
C ILE A 113 -4.25 4.48 -3.36
N ASP A 114 -3.58 5.28 -2.53
CA ASP A 114 -2.13 5.39 -2.36
C ASP A 114 -1.37 5.85 -3.63
N GLU A 115 -1.07 4.97 -4.56
CA GLU A 115 -0.38 5.32 -5.80
C GLU A 115 -1.34 5.96 -6.79
N LYS A 116 -0.98 7.14 -7.29
CA LYS A 116 -1.83 7.91 -8.20
C LYS A 116 -1.86 7.27 -9.59
N ILE A 117 -3.07 6.99 -10.07
CA ILE A 117 -3.28 6.61 -11.47
C ILE A 117 -2.98 7.82 -12.37
N ASP A 118 -2.42 7.57 -13.55
CA ASP A 118 -2.29 8.59 -14.60
C ASP A 118 -3.69 9.00 -15.07
N MET A 119 -4.17 10.12 -14.53
CA MET A 119 -5.53 10.60 -14.77
C MET A 119 -5.77 11.05 -16.19
N ASP A 120 -4.76 11.54 -16.89
CA ASP A 120 -4.88 11.97 -18.29
C ASP A 120 -5.02 10.74 -19.20
N THR A 121 -4.18 9.72 -18.97
CA THR A 121 -4.28 8.44 -19.69
C THR A 121 -5.61 7.75 -19.38
N LEU A 122 -6.05 7.71 -18.12
CA LEU A 122 -7.34 7.12 -17.74
C LEU A 122 -8.51 7.83 -18.43
N LYS A 123 -8.53 9.16 -18.40
CA LYS A 123 -9.57 9.98 -19.04
C LYS A 123 -9.60 9.79 -20.57
N ASN A 124 -8.43 9.78 -21.20
CA ASN A 124 -8.31 9.55 -22.65
C ASN A 124 -8.80 8.15 -23.05
N ALA A 125 -8.65 7.16 -22.18
CA ALA A 125 -9.19 5.81 -22.36
C ALA A 125 -10.70 5.70 -22.06
N GLY A 126 -11.34 6.77 -21.60
CA GLY A 126 -12.76 6.81 -21.26
C GLY A 126 -13.10 6.29 -19.87
N GLY A 127 -12.10 6.17 -18.98
CA GLY A 127 -12.27 5.73 -17.61
C GLY A 127 -12.33 6.87 -16.58
N SER A 128 -12.75 6.53 -15.38
CA SER A 128 -12.83 7.46 -14.25
C SER A 128 -12.68 6.75 -12.92
N VAL A 129 -12.28 7.49 -11.90
CA VAL A 129 -12.34 7.09 -10.49
C VAL A 129 -13.17 8.11 -9.72
N ILE A 130 -13.91 7.63 -8.71
CA ILE A 130 -14.81 8.49 -7.90
C ILE A 130 -14.07 9.29 -6.84
N ALA A 131 -12.90 8.80 -6.40
CA ALA A 131 -12.07 9.44 -5.39
C ALA A 131 -10.63 8.97 -5.51
N PHE A 132 -9.71 9.75 -4.94
CA PHE A 132 -8.33 9.39 -4.71
C PHE A 132 -7.96 9.72 -3.26
N ALA A 133 -7.43 8.73 -2.54
CA ALA A 133 -6.94 8.89 -1.19
C ALA A 133 -5.47 8.50 -1.12
N THR A 134 -4.64 9.39 -0.62
CA THR A 134 -3.20 9.17 -0.48
C THR A 134 -2.63 9.99 0.69
N THR A 135 -1.42 9.66 1.09
CA THR A 135 -0.60 10.46 2.01
C THR A 135 -0.01 11.66 1.26
N ASP A 136 0.16 12.80 1.94
CA ASP A 136 0.99 13.90 1.44
C ASP A 136 2.47 13.48 1.50
N ASN A 137 2.91 12.77 0.47
CA ASN A 137 4.20 12.10 0.43
C ASN A 137 5.38 13.09 0.38
N GLU A 138 5.20 14.29 -0.18
CA GLU A 138 6.23 15.31 -0.18
C GLU A 138 6.47 15.83 1.25
N LYS A 139 5.39 16.07 1.99
CA LYS A 139 5.48 16.44 3.41
C LYS A 139 6.06 15.34 4.29
N VAL A 140 5.85 14.07 3.97
CA VAL A 140 6.49 12.96 4.67
C VAL A 140 8.00 13.00 4.48
N GLY A 141 8.46 13.21 3.25
CA GLY A 141 9.89 13.37 2.95
C GLY A 141 10.51 14.56 3.69
N GLU A 142 9.86 15.72 3.61
CA GLU A 142 10.26 16.92 4.32
C GLU A 142 10.36 16.69 5.84
N LYS A 143 9.34 16.08 6.45
CA LYS A 143 9.34 15.79 7.89
C LYS A 143 10.46 14.85 8.32
N GLY A 144 10.72 13.79 7.54
CA GLY A 144 11.79 12.85 7.84
C GLY A 144 13.17 13.50 7.77
N ALA A 145 13.43 14.32 6.74
CA ALA A 145 14.66 15.06 6.62
C ALA A 145 14.83 16.09 7.73
N ASN A 146 13.78 16.85 8.06
CA ASN A 146 13.79 17.81 9.15
C ASN A 146 14.10 17.15 10.50
N TYR A 147 13.49 15.98 10.78
CA TYR A 147 13.80 15.23 11.99
C TYR A 147 15.29 14.85 12.08
N ILE A 148 15.88 14.36 10.97
CA ILE A 148 17.32 14.07 10.90
C ILE A 148 18.14 15.33 11.18
N MET A 149 17.79 16.46 10.58
CA MET A 149 18.50 17.73 10.79
C MET A 149 18.38 18.25 12.24
N GLU A 150 17.25 18.01 12.90
CA GLU A 150 17.08 18.35 14.31
C GLU A 150 17.96 17.50 15.23
N GLN A 151 18.24 16.25 14.87
CA GLN A 151 19.13 15.37 15.64
C GLN A 151 20.61 15.68 15.38
N LEU A 152 20.97 16.11 14.18
CA LEU A 152 22.34 16.40 13.73
C LEU A 152 22.58 17.92 13.67
N LYS A 153 22.62 18.57 14.82
CA LYS A 153 22.72 20.04 14.92
C LYS A 153 23.96 20.66 14.24
N ASP A 154 25.02 19.86 14.14
CA ASP A 154 26.31 20.32 13.53
C ASP A 154 26.30 20.07 12.00
N GLY A 155 25.22 19.55 11.44
CA GLY A 155 25.14 19.19 10.03
C GLY A 155 25.95 17.93 9.67
N GLY A 156 26.21 17.76 8.36
CA GLY A 156 27.05 16.68 7.86
C GLY A 156 26.56 16.06 6.56
N GLU A 157 27.23 14.98 6.17
CA GLU A 157 26.85 14.21 4.97
C GLU A 157 25.64 13.33 5.26
N VAL A 158 24.64 13.40 4.38
CA VAL A 158 23.41 12.61 4.46
C VAL A 158 23.14 11.89 3.14
N ALA A 159 22.42 10.80 3.19
CA ALA A 159 22.00 10.05 2.01
C ALA A 159 20.50 9.75 2.03
N ILE A 160 19.95 9.41 0.85
CA ILE A 160 18.56 8.98 0.67
C ILE A 160 18.57 7.57 0.08
N ILE A 161 17.77 6.67 0.67
CA ILE A 161 17.38 5.40 0.06
C ILE A 161 15.96 5.58 -0.46
N GLU A 162 15.86 5.57 -1.79
CA GLU A 162 14.62 5.87 -2.52
C GLU A 162 13.72 4.64 -2.60
N GLY A 163 12.43 4.86 -2.83
CA GLY A 163 11.48 3.82 -3.16
C GLY A 163 11.72 3.23 -4.55
N LYS A 164 10.67 2.64 -5.12
CA LYS A 164 10.72 2.12 -6.50
C LYS A 164 10.65 3.28 -7.48
N ALA A 165 11.57 3.32 -8.42
CA ALA A 165 11.60 4.33 -9.47
C ALA A 165 10.27 4.36 -10.26
N GLY A 166 9.75 5.57 -10.49
CA GLY A 166 8.48 5.78 -11.18
C GLY A 166 7.22 5.62 -10.32
N ASN A 167 7.34 5.24 -9.04
CA ASN A 167 6.23 5.34 -8.10
C ASN A 167 6.12 6.76 -7.56
N ALA A 168 4.95 7.41 -7.73
CA ALA A 168 4.74 8.78 -7.31
C ALA A 168 4.97 8.98 -5.81
N SER A 169 4.53 8.04 -4.97
CA SER A 169 4.75 8.07 -3.52
C SER A 169 6.23 8.12 -3.14
N GLY A 170 7.08 7.35 -3.82
CA GLY A 170 8.53 7.34 -3.64
C GLY A 170 9.19 8.61 -4.12
N GLU A 171 8.84 9.04 -5.33
CA GLU A 171 9.39 10.26 -5.93
C GLU A 171 9.07 11.50 -5.07
N TYR A 172 7.83 11.64 -4.58
CA TYR A 172 7.46 12.77 -3.72
C TYR A 172 8.20 12.73 -2.37
N ARG A 173 8.35 11.57 -1.72
CA ARG A 173 9.12 11.45 -0.46
C ARG A 173 10.59 11.81 -0.68
N LYS A 174 11.20 11.30 -1.74
CA LYS A 174 12.56 11.65 -2.14
C LYS A 174 12.71 13.17 -2.39
N ASN A 175 11.79 13.75 -3.15
CA ASN A 175 11.83 15.18 -3.50
C ASN A 175 11.67 16.06 -2.25
N GLY A 176 10.72 15.75 -1.37
CA GLY A 176 10.54 16.46 -0.10
C GLY A 176 11.80 16.41 0.77
N ALA A 177 12.40 15.22 0.94
CA ALA A 177 13.64 15.08 1.69
C ALA A 177 14.82 15.80 1.04
N THR A 178 14.96 15.69 -0.28
CA THR A 178 16.01 16.38 -1.04
C THR A 178 15.90 17.89 -0.88
N THR A 179 14.70 18.44 -1.06
CA THR A 179 14.45 19.88 -0.90
C THR A 179 14.83 20.35 0.51
N ALA A 180 14.41 19.61 1.54
CA ALA A 180 14.72 19.96 2.92
C ALA A 180 16.23 19.93 3.20
N PHE A 181 16.95 18.88 2.82
CA PHE A 181 18.39 18.78 3.02
C PHE A 181 19.16 19.85 2.24
N THR A 182 18.79 20.10 0.98
CA THR A 182 19.51 21.08 0.14
C THR A 182 19.23 22.53 0.51
N ALA A 183 18.11 22.82 1.16
CA ALA A 183 17.81 24.14 1.70
C ALA A 183 18.68 24.53 2.90
N ASN A 184 19.32 23.59 3.58
CA ASN A 184 20.18 23.83 4.73
C ASN A 184 21.64 23.52 4.38
N SER A 185 22.45 24.58 4.20
CA SER A 185 23.86 24.47 3.80
C SER A 185 24.78 23.73 4.78
N ALA A 186 24.32 23.46 6.01
CA ALA A 186 25.04 22.59 6.96
C ALA A 186 25.01 21.12 6.57
N PHE A 187 24.10 20.74 5.66
CA PHE A 187 23.95 19.35 5.20
C PHE A 187 24.38 19.20 3.75
N LYS A 188 25.01 18.07 3.46
CA LYS A 188 25.43 17.70 2.10
C LYS A 188 24.81 16.37 1.73
N LEU A 189 23.87 16.37 0.80
CA LEU A 189 23.34 15.15 0.21
C LEU A 189 24.38 14.50 -0.70
N VAL A 190 24.96 13.37 -0.27
CA VAL A 190 26.07 12.69 -0.97
C VAL A 190 25.63 11.52 -1.84
N ALA A 191 24.46 10.96 -1.57
CA ALA A 191 23.89 9.86 -2.36
C ALA A 191 22.37 9.86 -2.27
N SER A 192 21.73 9.45 -3.36
CA SER A 192 20.31 9.11 -3.43
C SER A 192 20.19 7.89 -4.36
N GLN A 193 19.74 6.74 -3.84
CA GLN A 193 19.73 5.48 -4.58
C GLN A 193 18.46 4.65 -4.30
N PRO A 194 17.88 4.00 -5.31
CA PRO A 194 16.68 3.19 -5.15
C PRO A 194 16.99 1.87 -4.43
N ALA A 195 16.01 1.41 -3.63
CA ALA A 195 15.97 0.07 -3.07
C ALA A 195 14.57 -0.57 -3.19
N ASP A 196 13.72 -0.04 -4.08
CA ASP A 196 12.48 -0.65 -4.59
C ASP A 196 11.50 -1.10 -3.50
N TRP A 197 11.44 -0.43 -2.37
CA TRP A 197 10.65 -0.78 -1.18
C TRP A 197 11.10 -2.09 -0.50
N ASP A 198 12.22 -2.66 -0.94
CA ASP A 198 12.73 -3.96 -0.51
C ASP A 198 13.74 -3.82 0.63
N ARG A 199 13.58 -4.65 1.67
CA ARG A 199 14.43 -4.63 2.87
C ARG A 199 15.86 -5.06 2.58
N GLN A 200 16.04 -6.14 1.77
CA GLN A 200 17.39 -6.65 1.46
C GLN A 200 18.14 -5.70 0.54
N LYS A 201 17.48 -5.18 -0.50
CA LYS A 201 18.08 -4.16 -1.36
C LYS A 201 18.51 -2.92 -0.58
N ALA A 202 17.70 -2.51 0.39
CA ALA A 202 18.04 -1.36 1.24
C ALA A 202 19.26 -1.63 2.14
N LEU A 203 19.40 -2.84 2.67
CA LEU A 203 20.61 -3.25 3.39
C LEU A 203 21.84 -3.15 2.49
N ASP A 204 21.79 -3.75 1.31
CA ASP A 204 22.93 -3.78 0.36
C ASP A 204 23.28 -2.35 -0.12
N THR A 205 22.27 -1.54 -0.39
CA THR A 205 22.41 -0.14 -0.78
C THR A 205 23.04 0.69 0.33
N ALA A 206 22.54 0.54 1.57
CA ALA A 206 23.07 1.24 2.74
C ALA A 206 24.55 0.87 2.98
N ALA A 207 24.88 -0.42 2.97
CA ALA A 207 26.25 -0.89 3.12
C ALA A 207 27.20 -0.27 2.07
N SER A 208 26.77 -0.21 0.81
CA SER A 208 27.52 0.40 -0.28
C SER A 208 27.71 1.91 -0.07
N ILE A 209 26.66 2.62 0.38
CA ILE A 209 26.72 4.06 0.67
C ILE A 209 27.69 4.33 1.83
N ILE A 210 27.56 3.59 2.95
CA ILE A 210 28.41 3.73 4.14
C ILE A 210 29.90 3.49 3.77
N GLN A 211 30.17 2.46 3.00
CA GLN A 211 31.53 2.16 2.54
C GLN A 211 32.12 3.31 1.68
N LYS A 212 31.31 3.89 0.81
CA LYS A 212 31.75 4.95 -0.12
C LYS A 212 31.89 6.32 0.55
N TYR A 213 31.11 6.58 1.58
CA TYR A 213 31.04 7.88 2.28
C TYR A 213 31.34 7.70 3.78
N PRO A 214 32.62 7.61 4.18
CA PRO A 214 32.99 7.31 5.58
C PRO A 214 32.60 8.42 6.58
N ASN A 215 32.28 9.61 6.10
CA ASN A 215 31.81 10.73 6.92
C ASN A 215 30.29 10.85 6.98
N LEU A 216 29.55 9.87 6.41
CA LEU A 216 28.11 9.86 6.43
C LEU A 216 27.57 9.90 7.87
N LYS A 217 26.59 10.76 8.13
CA LYS A 217 25.98 10.97 9.44
C LYS A 217 24.60 10.36 9.57
N ALA A 218 23.83 10.34 8.48
CA ALA A 218 22.49 9.74 8.47
C ALA A 218 22.06 9.30 7.07
N ILE A 219 21.11 8.37 7.08
CA ILE A 219 20.40 7.91 5.88
C ILE A 219 18.90 8.13 6.11
N TYR A 220 18.25 8.86 5.20
CA TYR A 220 16.80 8.90 5.10
C TYR A 220 16.34 7.77 4.18
N CYS A 221 15.38 6.97 4.64
CA CYS A 221 14.75 5.94 3.81
C CYS A 221 13.30 6.33 3.53
N CYS A 222 12.85 6.18 2.28
CA CYS A 222 11.50 6.57 1.88
C CYS A 222 10.38 5.72 2.50
N ASN A 223 10.68 4.58 3.15
CA ASN A 223 9.75 3.84 4.01
C ASN A 223 10.49 3.12 5.15
N ASP A 224 9.70 2.59 6.08
CA ASP A 224 10.14 1.85 7.26
C ASP A 224 10.78 0.49 6.92
N THR A 225 10.24 -0.24 5.96
CA THR A 225 10.78 -1.52 5.48
C THR A 225 12.23 -1.36 5.03
N MET A 226 12.53 -0.33 4.24
CA MET A 226 13.90 -0.02 3.80
C MET A 226 14.75 0.53 4.96
N ALA A 227 14.17 1.32 5.87
CA ALA A 227 14.88 1.81 7.05
C ALA A 227 15.34 0.66 7.95
N LEU A 228 14.50 -0.36 8.16
CA LEU A 228 14.85 -1.58 8.89
C LEU A 228 15.93 -2.41 8.16
N GLY A 229 15.99 -2.36 6.84
CA GLY A 229 17.07 -2.95 6.05
C GLY A 229 18.38 -2.17 6.24
N ALA A 230 18.34 -0.85 6.05
CA ALA A 230 19.49 0.03 6.21
C ALA A 230 20.10 -0.02 7.62
N LEU A 231 19.27 -0.15 8.66
CA LEU A 231 19.72 -0.29 10.04
C LEU A 231 20.60 -1.53 10.26
N GLN A 232 20.45 -2.57 9.47
CA GLN A 232 21.30 -3.78 9.58
C GLN A 232 22.69 -3.60 8.95
N ALA A 233 22.90 -2.54 8.17
CA ALA A 233 24.19 -2.20 7.57
C ALA A 233 25.05 -1.30 8.49
N VAL A 234 24.49 -0.75 9.55
CA VAL A 234 25.15 0.12 10.54
C VAL A 234 25.63 -0.70 11.75
#